data_23a5b728d74eb1dd9af641147aade186
#
_entry.id   23a5b728d74eb1dd9af641147aade186
#
_cell.length_a   1.000
_cell.length_b   1.000
_cell.length_c   1.000
_cell.angle_alpha   90.00
_cell.angle_beta   90.00
_cell.angle_gamma   90.00
#
_symmetry.space_group_name_H-M   'P 1'
#
loop_
_entity.id
_entity.type
_entity.pdbx_description
1 polymer ?
#
loop_
_entity_poly.entity_id
_entity_poly.type
_entity_poly.pdbx_seq_one_letter_code
_entity_poly.pdbx_strand_id
1 'polypeptide(L)'
;MIEQDAVVEQEDISYDGTNTGKGKALLGACTGLTYYNQADSRWAKAPYTSSKNKTQTIKSSGCGPTSAAMVVSSSKGAILPTTMAKLFVDNGYRTKSNGTAWSAWSFVADYFNFKKYATTSNIDKALNYLKKDKNKDGVSDYFIVASCNYGLFTTSGHYIVLVGYNSGTISVYDPYSYVGKFSTPSRSAAGAKLSGNTVFVSEKNFKKYGNTVNYWVFSNDYKKKKSKTKKNVTKYVATQSQSLNVRAKADKSSKVLTRLKKGTKVTVTKVSGSWSYITAPTKGWVSTAYLSSTKVVADKPKKVTYKTTVGKHYRLKGKTYLYKNKKLTGIKFEYLPKTEIIVQKHISTSVDKVKVVKTGRVAYAKINSYKVIKH
;
A
#
# COMPACT_ATOMS: atom_id res chain seq x y z
N MET A 1 -7.30 -10.57 16.82
CA MET A 1 -6.38 -9.56 16.23
C MET A 1 -7.05 -9.03 14.97
N ILE A 2 -7.44 -7.76 14.97
CA ILE A 2 -7.94 -7.09 13.78
C ILE A 2 -6.69 -6.68 13.01
N GLU A 3 -6.40 -7.37 11.89
CA GLU A 3 -5.31 -6.98 10.99
C GLU A 3 -5.62 -5.56 10.46
N GLN A 4 -4.73 -4.64 10.72
CA GLN A 4 -4.75 -3.30 10.14
C GLN A 4 -4.43 -3.41 8.67
N ASP A 5 -5.42 -3.21 7.82
CA ASP A 5 -5.21 -3.07 6.40
C ASP A 5 -4.65 -1.68 6.08
N ALA A 6 -3.56 -1.73 5.37
CA ALA A 6 -2.66 -0.73 4.89
C ALA A 6 -3.26 0.67 4.62
N VAL A 7 -2.52 1.67 5.06
CA VAL A 7 -2.51 3.00 4.44
C VAL A 7 -2.34 2.81 2.94
N VAL A 8 -3.37 3.13 2.17
CA VAL A 8 -3.27 3.20 0.72
C VAL A 8 -2.33 4.37 0.42
N GLU A 9 -1.08 4.07 0.01
CA GLU A 9 -0.23 5.06 -0.63
C GLU A 9 -0.90 5.42 -1.96
N GLN A 10 -1.61 6.54 -1.98
CA GLN A 10 -2.13 7.15 -3.19
C GLN A 10 -1.19 8.26 -3.62
N GLU A 11 -0.86 8.23 -4.91
CA GLU A 11 -0.19 9.33 -5.60
C GLU A 11 -0.96 10.64 -5.39
N ASP A 12 -0.27 11.77 -5.33
CA ASP A 12 -0.82 13.12 -5.25
C ASP A 12 -1.75 13.39 -6.45
N ILE A 13 -3.04 13.09 -6.27
CA ILE A 13 -4.06 13.50 -7.21
C ILE A 13 -4.51 14.91 -6.80
N SER A 14 -4.10 15.90 -7.54
CA SER A 14 -4.59 17.26 -7.38
C SER A 14 -6.10 17.29 -7.63
N TYR A 15 -6.86 17.68 -6.61
CA TYR A 15 -8.31 17.91 -6.74
C TYR A 15 -8.55 19.22 -7.48
N ASP A 16 -9.17 19.17 -8.65
CA ASP A 16 -9.46 20.33 -9.51
C ASP A 16 -10.71 21.13 -9.13
N GLY A 17 -11.41 20.73 -8.08
CA GLY A 17 -12.57 21.48 -7.56
C GLY A 17 -13.87 21.35 -8.38
N THR A 18 -13.91 20.59 -9.47
CA THR A 18 -15.05 20.60 -10.40
C THR A 18 -16.15 19.59 -10.10
N ASN A 19 -16.08 18.83 -9.00
CA ASN A 19 -16.91 17.68 -8.76
C ASN A 19 -18.11 17.96 -7.83
N THR A 20 -19.23 18.38 -8.39
CA THR A 20 -20.48 18.70 -7.67
C THR A 20 -21.51 17.57 -7.61
N GLY A 21 -21.22 16.37 -8.11
CA GLY A 21 -22.16 15.25 -8.15
C GLY A 21 -21.99 14.26 -6.99
N LYS A 22 -23.11 13.73 -6.44
CA LYS A 22 -23.11 12.66 -5.44
C LYS A 22 -22.20 11.50 -5.90
N GLY A 23 -21.30 11.06 -5.03
CA GLY A 23 -20.40 9.93 -5.28
C GLY A 23 -19.15 10.22 -6.11
N LYS A 24 -18.99 11.41 -6.66
CA LYS A 24 -17.81 11.78 -7.49
C LYS A 24 -16.57 12.21 -6.69
N ALA A 25 -16.72 12.46 -5.39
CA ALA A 25 -15.61 12.77 -4.49
C ALA A 25 -14.83 11.54 -4.01
N LEU A 26 -15.23 10.33 -4.41
CA LEU A 26 -14.57 9.09 -4.02
C LEU A 26 -13.41 8.80 -4.97
N LEU A 27 -12.22 8.53 -4.40
CA LEU A 27 -10.98 8.28 -5.13
C LEU A 27 -10.82 6.81 -5.54
N GLY A 28 -11.67 5.89 -5.03
CA GLY A 28 -11.56 4.48 -5.34
C GLY A 28 -12.54 3.60 -4.56
N ALA A 29 -12.40 2.29 -4.71
CA ALA A 29 -13.23 1.33 -3.99
C ALA A 29 -12.89 1.32 -2.50
N CYS A 30 -13.91 1.13 -1.66
CA CYS A 30 -13.72 0.88 -0.24
C CYS A 30 -13.07 -0.50 -0.02
N THR A 31 -12.07 -0.58 0.83
CA THR A 31 -11.36 -1.83 1.19
C THR A 31 -11.68 -2.33 2.60
N GLY A 32 -12.50 -1.62 3.35
CA GLY A 32 -12.85 -1.89 4.76
C GLY A 32 -12.38 -0.78 5.69
N LEU A 33 -12.11 -1.10 6.96
CA LEU A 33 -11.72 -0.12 7.96
C LEU A 33 -10.50 0.70 7.52
N THR A 34 -10.68 2.01 7.44
CA THR A 34 -9.66 2.97 7.01
C THR A 34 -9.45 3.99 8.13
N TYR A 35 -8.21 4.16 8.55
CA TYR A 35 -7.81 5.16 9.54
C TYR A 35 -7.07 6.32 8.89
N TYR A 36 -7.41 7.53 9.30
CA TYR A 36 -6.67 8.75 8.99
C TYR A 36 -6.32 9.51 10.26
N ASN A 37 -5.08 10.03 10.33
CA ASN A 37 -4.66 10.93 11.40
C ASN A 37 -4.63 12.37 10.87
N GLN A 38 -5.32 13.31 11.52
CA GLN A 38 -5.34 14.71 11.07
C GLN A 38 -3.96 15.40 11.13
N ALA A 39 -3.00 14.82 11.87
CA ALA A 39 -1.63 15.32 11.94
C ALA A 39 -0.69 14.67 10.91
N ASP A 40 -1.17 13.80 10.03
CA ASP A 40 -0.38 13.19 8.96
C ASP A 40 0.19 14.27 8.04
N SER A 41 1.49 14.19 7.75
CA SER A 41 2.25 15.19 6.98
C SER A 41 1.67 15.44 5.59
N ARG A 42 1.00 14.45 5.00
CA ARG A 42 0.37 14.53 3.67
C ARG A 42 -0.74 15.57 3.58
N TRP A 43 -1.43 15.86 4.69
CA TRP A 43 -2.55 16.83 4.73
C TRP A 43 -2.60 17.72 5.96
N ALA A 44 -1.74 17.53 6.94
CA ALA A 44 -1.74 18.30 8.20
C ALA A 44 -1.75 19.81 8.00
N LYS A 45 -1.01 20.29 6.99
CA LYS A 45 -0.89 21.72 6.66
C LYS A 45 -1.98 22.23 5.73
N ALA A 46 -2.84 21.35 5.18
CA ALA A 46 -3.91 21.78 4.28
C ALA A 46 -4.91 22.68 5.03
N PRO A 47 -5.41 23.76 4.38
CA PRO A 47 -6.29 24.70 5.05
C PRO A 47 -7.64 24.07 5.40
N TYR A 48 -8.09 24.34 6.63
CA TYR A 48 -9.46 24.12 7.08
C TYR A 48 -9.92 25.35 7.82
N THR A 49 -9.95 26.46 7.09
CA THR A 49 -10.16 27.82 7.60
C THR A 49 -11.63 28.15 7.80
N SER A 50 -11.89 29.17 8.60
CA SER A 50 -13.23 29.75 8.80
C SER A 50 -13.21 31.25 8.54
N SER A 51 -14.38 31.89 8.53
CA SER A 51 -14.47 33.35 8.37
C SER A 51 -13.71 34.13 9.45
N LYS A 52 -13.68 33.58 10.68
CA LYS A 52 -12.98 34.21 11.83
C LYS A 52 -11.54 33.75 11.99
N ASN A 53 -11.15 32.60 11.45
CA ASN A 53 -9.81 32.07 11.61
C ASN A 53 -9.27 31.56 10.27
N LYS A 54 -8.39 32.35 9.66
CA LYS A 54 -7.80 32.10 8.34
C LYS A 54 -6.55 31.22 8.37
N THR A 55 -6.01 30.89 9.55
CA THR A 55 -4.76 30.14 9.71
C THR A 55 -4.97 28.68 10.10
N GLN A 56 -6.23 28.27 10.33
CA GLN A 56 -6.52 26.90 10.74
C GLN A 56 -6.29 25.90 9.61
N THR A 57 -5.77 24.74 10.01
CA THR A 57 -5.44 23.63 9.12
C THR A 57 -6.16 22.37 9.54
N ILE A 58 -6.05 21.30 8.75
CA ILE A 58 -6.55 19.98 9.13
C ILE A 58 -5.93 19.55 10.47
N LYS A 59 -4.63 19.76 10.67
CA LYS A 59 -3.98 19.42 11.94
C LYS A 59 -4.61 20.13 13.12
N SER A 60 -4.91 21.41 13.01
CA SER A 60 -5.38 22.22 14.17
C SER A 60 -6.88 22.10 14.44
N SER A 61 -7.72 21.83 13.42
CA SER A 61 -9.17 21.86 13.56
C SER A 61 -9.93 20.82 12.73
N GLY A 62 -9.22 19.90 12.08
CA GLY A 62 -9.77 18.97 11.10
C GLY A 62 -10.29 17.63 11.66
N CYS A 63 -10.57 17.51 12.96
CA CYS A 63 -11.11 16.27 13.51
C CYS A 63 -12.43 15.85 12.85
N GLY A 64 -13.31 16.80 12.52
CA GLY A 64 -14.56 16.53 11.82
C GLY A 64 -14.38 15.95 10.43
N PRO A 65 -13.74 16.64 9.48
CA PRO A 65 -13.51 16.10 8.14
C PRO A 65 -12.66 14.83 8.14
N THR A 66 -11.70 14.68 9.06
CA THR A 66 -10.90 13.45 9.17
C THR A 66 -11.76 12.28 9.63
N SER A 67 -12.63 12.47 10.64
CA SER A 67 -13.57 11.44 11.10
C SER A 67 -14.58 11.07 10.00
N ALA A 68 -15.10 12.06 9.27
CA ALA A 68 -16.00 11.81 8.16
C ALA A 68 -15.31 11.03 7.02
N ALA A 69 -14.06 11.39 6.70
CA ALA A 69 -13.27 10.66 5.70
C ALA A 69 -13.03 9.20 6.12
N MET A 70 -12.77 8.93 7.41
CA MET A 70 -12.65 7.56 7.94
C MET A 70 -13.95 6.76 7.76
N VAL A 71 -15.09 7.32 8.13
CA VAL A 71 -16.40 6.65 8.01
C VAL A 71 -16.74 6.36 6.55
N VAL A 72 -16.57 7.35 5.66
CA VAL A 72 -16.86 7.20 4.22
C VAL A 72 -15.90 6.22 3.57
N SER A 73 -14.60 6.33 3.83
CA SER A 73 -13.59 5.43 3.26
C SER A 73 -13.77 3.99 3.72
N SER A 74 -14.21 3.79 4.96
CA SER A 74 -14.47 2.46 5.51
C SER A 74 -15.75 1.82 4.98
N SER A 75 -16.69 2.58 4.42
CA SER A 75 -18.03 2.09 4.07
C SER A 75 -18.41 2.26 2.61
N LYS A 76 -18.00 3.31 1.95
CA LYS A 76 -18.48 3.70 0.62
C LYS A 76 -17.40 3.69 -0.46
N GLY A 77 -16.26 4.27 -0.17
CA GLY A 77 -15.13 4.38 -1.08
C GLY A 77 -14.11 5.39 -0.57
N ALA A 78 -12.87 5.30 -1.02
CA ALA A 78 -11.78 6.12 -0.55
C ALA A 78 -12.04 7.61 -0.78
N ILE A 79 -11.86 8.42 0.26
CA ILE A 79 -11.88 9.88 0.22
C ILE A 79 -10.86 10.41 1.21
N LEU A 80 -10.06 11.39 0.80
CA LEU A 80 -9.03 11.97 1.66
C LEU A 80 -9.61 13.02 2.64
N PRO A 81 -8.97 13.23 3.79
CA PRO A 81 -9.34 14.31 4.72
C PRO A 81 -9.37 15.69 4.08
N THR A 82 -8.48 15.97 3.11
CA THR A 82 -8.47 17.24 2.35
C THR A 82 -9.72 17.43 1.51
N THR A 83 -10.14 16.39 0.80
CA THR A 83 -11.35 16.42 -0.02
C THR A 83 -12.59 16.62 0.85
N MET A 84 -12.67 15.92 1.98
CA MET A 84 -13.77 16.05 2.93
C MET A 84 -13.77 17.45 3.59
N ALA A 85 -12.60 17.99 3.93
CA ALA A 85 -12.47 19.33 4.48
C ALA A 85 -12.99 20.38 3.50
N LYS A 86 -12.62 20.25 2.22
CA LYS A 86 -13.14 21.13 1.16
C LYS A 86 -14.65 21.02 1.02
N LEU A 87 -15.21 19.81 1.00
CA LEU A 87 -16.66 19.61 0.96
C LEU A 87 -17.37 20.30 2.13
N PHE A 88 -16.81 20.25 3.35
CA PHE A 88 -17.41 20.91 4.50
C PHE A 88 -17.32 22.43 4.43
N VAL A 89 -16.22 22.97 3.90
CA VAL A 89 -16.09 24.42 3.67
C VAL A 89 -17.08 24.88 2.60
N ASP A 90 -17.10 24.23 1.46
CA ASP A 90 -17.92 24.60 0.29
C ASP A 90 -19.44 24.55 0.59
N ASN A 91 -19.85 23.67 1.50
CA ASN A 91 -21.24 23.47 1.89
C ASN A 91 -21.62 24.13 3.24
N GLY A 92 -20.76 25.00 3.78
CA GLY A 92 -21.05 25.78 4.98
C GLY A 92 -21.01 25.01 6.30
N TYR A 93 -20.45 23.80 6.32
CA TYR A 93 -20.34 22.99 7.55
C TYR A 93 -19.10 23.30 8.37
N ARG A 94 -18.21 24.13 7.87
CA ARG A 94 -17.10 24.70 8.65
C ARG A 94 -17.65 25.85 9.50
N THR A 95 -17.62 25.72 10.83
CA THR A 95 -18.16 26.77 11.73
C THR A 95 -17.37 28.07 11.63
N LYS A 96 -18.00 29.18 12.00
CA LYS A 96 -17.36 30.52 11.94
C LYS A 96 -16.10 30.61 12.79
N SER A 97 -16.03 29.89 13.92
CA SER A 97 -14.91 29.94 14.87
C SER A 97 -14.02 28.72 14.77
N ASN A 98 -14.47 27.59 15.30
CA ASN A 98 -13.68 26.36 15.45
C ASN A 98 -14.51 25.13 15.09
N GLY A 99 -13.86 24.17 14.43
CA GLY A 99 -14.40 22.85 14.21
C GLY A 99 -15.48 22.77 13.11
N THR A 100 -16.23 21.70 13.17
CA THR A 100 -17.23 21.27 12.21
C THR A 100 -18.60 21.31 12.85
N ALA A 101 -19.60 21.83 12.12
CA ALA A 101 -20.98 21.88 12.55
C ALA A 101 -21.57 20.45 12.72
N TRP A 102 -22.48 20.27 13.66
CA TRP A 102 -23.16 18.99 13.88
C TRP A 102 -24.03 18.57 12.68
N SER A 103 -24.57 19.55 11.95
CA SER A 103 -25.33 19.30 10.71
C SER A 103 -24.49 18.70 9.56
N ALA A 104 -23.16 18.74 9.64
CA ALA A 104 -22.30 18.08 8.67
C ALA A 104 -22.54 16.55 8.61
N TRP A 105 -22.98 15.94 9.69
CA TRP A 105 -23.16 14.50 9.75
C TRP A 105 -24.38 14.01 8.96
N SER A 106 -25.49 14.76 8.96
CA SER A 106 -26.62 14.47 8.06
C SER A 106 -26.23 14.69 6.60
N PHE A 107 -25.51 15.77 6.31
CA PHE A 107 -24.95 15.98 4.97
C PHE A 107 -24.08 14.79 4.50
N VAL A 108 -23.17 14.31 5.34
CA VAL A 108 -22.35 13.12 5.00
C VAL A 108 -23.22 11.92 4.68
N ALA A 109 -24.25 11.67 5.50
CA ALA A 109 -25.14 10.54 5.30
C ALA A 109 -25.87 10.61 3.95
N ASP A 110 -26.40 11.79 3.62
CA ASP A 110 -27.17 12.02 2.39
C ASP A 110 -26.26 12.08 1.15
N TYR A 111 -25.17 12.82 1.25
CA TYR A 111 -24.23 13.02 0.12
C TYR A 111 -23.61 11.70 -0.34
N PHE A 112 -23.22 10.85 0.60
CA PHE A 112 -22.64 9.53 0.32
C PHE A 112 -23.66 8.40 0.31
N ASN A 113 -24.95 8.72 0.43
CA ASN A 113 -26.06 7.76 0.34
C ASN A 113 -25.91 6.55 1.28
N PHE A 114 -25.73 6.82 2.58
CA PHE A 114 -25.70 5.78 3.60
C PHE A 114 -27.10 5.14 3.76
N LYS A 115 -27.16 3.80 3.83
CA LYS A 115 -28.43 3.06 3.92
C LYS A 115 -29.15 3.30 5.23
N LYS A 116 -28.41 3.54 6.30
CA LYS A 116 -28.95 3.87 7.61
C LYS A 116 -28.14 5.00 8.20
N TYR A 117 -28.85 6.01 8.67
CA TYR A 117 -28.33 7.10 9.47
C TYR A 117 -29.27 7.33 10.65
N ALA A 118 -28.73 7.62 11.83
CA ALA A 118 -29.47 7.99 13.02
C ALA A 118 -28.64 8.90 13.91
N THR A 119 -29.29 9.66 14.76
CA THR A 119 -28.63 10.51 15.76
C THR A 119 -29.22 10.25 17.15
N THR A 120 -28.39 10.39 18.17
CA THR A 120 -28.81 10.26 19.57
C THR A 120 -27.82 10.94 20.51
N SER A 121 -28.30 11.47 21.60
CA SER A 121 -27.47 11.93 22.74
C SER A 121 -27.28 10.83 23.80
N ASN A 122 -27.97 9.71 23.67
CA ASN A 122 -27.90 8.61 24.62
C ASN A 122 -26.79 7.61 24.21
N ILE A 123 -25.78 7.47 25.07
CA ILE A 123 -24.63 6.59 24.85
C ILE A 123 -25.01 5.11 24.71
N ASP A 124 -26.00 4.64 25.50
CA ASP A 124 -26.41 3.24 25.46
C ASP A 124 -27.11 2.91 24.14
N LYS A 125 -27.94 3.83 23.64
CA LYS A 125 -28.56 3.71 22.31
C LYS A 125 -27.48 3.66 21.23
N ALA A 126 -26.45 4.50 21.30
CA ALA A 126 -25.34 4.50 20.37
C ALA A 126 -24.57 3.17 20.42
N LEU A 127 -24.20 2.71 21.62
CA LEU A 127 -23.48 1.45 21.81
C LEU A 127 -24.31 0.23 21.40
N ASN A 128 -25.63 0.27 21.50
CA ASN A 128 -26.49 -0.80 20.98
C ASN A 128 -26.39 -0.95 19.45
N TYR A 129 -26.11 0.13 18.71
CA TYR A 129 -25.77 0.03 17.31
C TYR A 129 -24.36 -0.57 17.11
N LEU A 130 -23.39 -0.10 17.88
CA LEU A 130 -22.00 -0.55 17.76
C LEU A 130 -21.83 -2.05 18.05
N LYS A 131 -22.63 -2.60 18.96
CA LYS A 131 -22.62 -4.04 19.32
C LYS A 131 -23.17 -4.96 18.22
N LYS A 132 -23.77 -4.41 17.15
CA LYS A 132 -24.30 -5.21 16.04
C LYS A 132 -23.16 -5.59 15.09
N ASP A 133 -22.88 -6.87 15.05
CA ASP A 133 -21.91 -7.51 14.13
C ASP A 133 -22.55 -8.83 13.66
N LYS A 134 -23.41 -8.72 12.64
CA LYS A 134 -24.22 -9.86 12.14
C LYS A 134 -23.36 -10.95 11.51
N ASN A 135 -22.24 -10.59 10.94
CA ASN A 135 -21.37 -11.52 10.26
C ASN A 135 -20.24 -12.06 11.16
N LYS A 136 -20.15 -11.57 12.40
CA LYS A 136 -19.16 -11.98 13.42
C LYS A 136 -17.72 -11.87 12.96
N ASP A 137 -17.42 -10.82 12.19
CA ASP A 137 -16.04 -10.57 11.70
C ASP A 137 -15.24 -9.62 12.60
N GLY A 138 -15.82 -9.19 13.72
CA GLY A 138 -15.21 -8.28 14.68
C GLY A 138 -15.36 -6.81 14.32
N VAL A 139 -15.99 -6.50 13.18
CA VAL A 139 -16.29 -5.14 12.73
C VAL A 139 -17.76 -4.87 12.87
N SER A 140 -18.13 -3.75 13.51
CA SER A 140 -19.54 -3.39 13.67
C SER A 140 -20.27 -3.19 12.33
N ASP A 141 -21.55 -3.58 12.29
CA ASP A 141 -22.48 -3.22 11.20
C ASP A 141 -22.70 -1.69 11.09
N TYR A 142 -22.21 -0.92 12.07
CA TYR A 142 -22.37 0.53 12.15
C TYR A 142 -21.10 1.20 12.62
N PHE A 143 -20.80 2.36 12.03
CA PHE A 143 -19.82 3.31 12.56
C PHE A 143 -20.53 4.40 13.33
N ILE A 144 -19.93 4.87 14.41
CA ILE A 144 -20.52 5.91 15.24
C ILE A 144 -19.53 7.05 15.38
N VAL A 145 -19.86 8.21 14.85
CA VAL A 145 -19.13 9.43 15.19
C VAL A 145 -19.64 9.93 16.53
N ALA A 146 -18.74 10.23 17.44
CA ALA A 146 -19.07 10.82 18.74
C ALA A 146 -18.39 12.18 18.89
N SER A 147 -19.14 13.18 19.36
CA SER A 147 -18.53 14.44 19.79
C SER A 147 -18.12 14.34 21.26
N CYS A 148 -16.91 14.80 21.56
CA CYS A 148 -16.32 14.79 22.89
C CYS A 148 -16.09 16.21 23.38
N ASN A 149 -16.35 16.44 24.67
CA ASN A 149 -15.86 17.57 25.41
C ASN A 149 -14.54 17.22 26.12
N TYR A 150 -14.00 18.14 26.93
CA TYR A 150 -12.82 17.89 27.76
C TYR A 150 -12.89 16.53 28.46
N GLY A 151 -11.89 15.68 28.26
CA GLY A 151 -11.85 14.34 28.84
C GLY A 151 -10.77 13.44 28.21
N LEU A 152 -11.08 12.17 28.07
CA LEU A 152 -10.15 11.15 27.60
C LEU A 152 -9.53 11.49 26.24
N PHE A 153 -10.31 12.00 25.28
CA PHE A 153 -9.87 12.16 23.90
C PHE A 153 -9.39 13.58 23.57
N THR A 154 -9.76 14.57 24.36
CA THR A 154 -9.46 15.97 24.06
C THR A 154 -9.40 16.85 25.30
N THR A 155 -8.75 18.00 25.19
CA THR A 155 -8.74 19.09 26.17
C THR A 155 -9.72 20.21 25.79
N SER A 156 -10.50 20.03 24.71
CA SER A 156 -11.52 21.00 24.24
C SER A 156 -12.69 20.26 23.58
N GLY A 157 -13.04 20.58 22.35
CA GLY A 157 -14.00 19.82 21.53
C GLY A 157 -13.29 18.89 20.55
N HIS A 158 -13.88 17.71 20.31
CA HIS A 158 -13.30 16.73 19.38
C HIS A 158 -14.37 15.80 18.78
N TYR A 159 -14.03 15.18 17.65
CA TYR A 159 -14.78 14.07 17.07
C TYR A 159 -13.91 12.84 17.02
N ILE A 160 -14.51 11.68 17.36
CA ILE A 160 -13.90 10.35 17.26
C ILE A 160 -14.85 9.41 16.52
N VAL A 161 -14.35 8.27 16.04
CA VAL A 161 -15.17 7.25 15.38
C VAL A 161 -15.09 5.93 16.16
N LEU A 162 -16.21 5.43 16.64
CA LEU A 162 -16.31 4.09 17.22
C LEU A 162 -16.51 3.11 16.08
N VAL A 163 -15.60 2.13 15.94
CA VAL A 163 -15.54 1.24 14.79
C VAL A 163 -15.78 -0.24 15.11
N GLY A 164 -15.79 -0.59 16.38
CA GLY A 164 -16.02 -1.97 16.80
C GLY A 164 -16.27 -2.13 18.30
N TYR A 165 -16.83 -3.28 18.64
CA TYR A 165 -17.09 -3.68 20.02
C TYR A 165 -16.81 -5.17 20.20
N ASN A 166 -16.01 -5.52 21.18
CA ASN A 166 -15.73 -6.91 21.50
C ASN A 166 -15.60 -7.11 23.02
N SER A 167 -16.44 -7.98 23.57
CA SER A 167 -16.38 -8.42 24.99
C SER A 167 -16.17 -7.28 25.99
N GLY A 168 -16.99 -6.23 25.87
CA GLY A 168 -16.94 -5.08 26.78
C GLY A 168 -15.88 -4.03 26.42
N THR A 169 -15.16 -4.20 25.31
CA THR A 169 -14.14 -3.26 24.83
C THR A 169 -14.62 -2.57 23.55
N ILE A 170 -14.48 -1.25 23.51
CA ILE A 170 -14.78 -0.39 22.36
C ILE A 170 -13.49 -0.13 21.59
N SER A 171 -13.53 -0.29 20.27
CA SER A 171 -12.47 0.10 19.34
C SER A 171 -12.78 1.49 18.78
N VAL A 172 -11.85 2.41 18.96
CA VAL A 172 -12.01 3.83 18.59
C VAL A 172 -10.92 4.25 17.62
N TYR A 173 -11.30 4.88 16.53
CA TYR A 173 -10.43 5.66 15.67
C TYR A 173 -10.48 7.13 16.12
N ASP A 174 -9.39 7.56 16.73
CA ASP A 174 -9.20 8.93 17.14
C ASP A 174 -8.37 9.67 16.08
N PRO A 175 -8.93 10.64 15.35
CA PRO A 175 -8.21 11.34 14.27
C PRO A 175 -6.99 12.11 14.75
N TYR A 176 -6.79 12.27 16.06
CA TYR A 176 -5.62 12.92 16.64
C TYR A 176 -4.97 12.04 17.71
N SER A 177 -4.75 10.77 17.40
CA SER A 177 -4.00 9.88 18.29
C SER A 177 -2.49 9.99 18.05
N TYR A 178 -1.73 9.81 19.14
CA TYR A 178 -0.27 9.76 19.12
C TYR A 178 0.23 8.93 20.31
N VAL A 179 1.47 8.44 20.21
CA VAL A 179 2.11 7.65 21.28
C VAL A 179 2.16 8.47 22.56
N GLY A 180 1.72 7.88 23.66
CA GLY A 180 1.68 8.55 24.97
C GLY A 180 0.43 9.39 25.24
N LYS A 181 -0.46 9.62 24.29
CA LYS A 181 -1.69 10.42 24.51
C LYS A 181 -2.50 9.95 25.70
N PHE A 182 -2.66 8.64 25.86
CA PHE A 182 -3.51 8.03 26.89
C PHE A 182 -2.73 7.64 28.17
N SER A 183 -1.43 7.90 28.22
CA SER A 183 -0.58 7.63 29.38
C SER A 183 -0.34 8.87 30.25
N THR A 184 -0.94 10.01 29.90
CA THR A 184 -0.85 11.25 30.72
C THR A 184 -1.60 11.08 32.04
N PRO A 185 -1.21 11.78 33.13
CA PRO A 185 -1.86 11.67 34.44
C PRO A 185 -3.39 11.85 34.39
N SER A 186 -3.86 12.78 33.55
CA SER A 186 -5.30 13.07 33.39
C SER A 186 -6.09 12.01 32.61
N ARG A 187 -5.43 11.12 31.88
CA ARG A 187 -6.06 10.12 30.98
C ARG A 187 -5.77 8.68 31.37
N SER A 188 -4.69 8.43 32.10
CA SER A 188 -4.25 7.06 32.44
C SER A 188 -5.27 6.26 33.23
N ALA A 189 -6.06 6.90 34.10
CA ALA A 189 -7.12 6.28 34.87
C ALA A 189 -8.21 5.61 33.99
N ALA A 190 -8.36 6.03 32.73
CA ALA A 190 -9.29 5.42 31.78
C ALA A 190 -8.83 4.04 31.28
N GLY A 191 -7.56 3.68 31.45
CA GLY A 191 -6.97 2.43 30.97
C GLY A 191 -7.08 2.24 29.45
N ALA A 192 -7.24 3.34 28.71
CA ALA A 192 -7.28 3.31 27.24
C ALA A 192 -5.89 2.99 26.68
N LYS A 193 -5.83 2.11 25.69
CA LYS A 193 -4.58 1.66 25.06
C LYS A 193 -4.60 1.93 23.56
N LEU A 194 -3.60 2.63 23.06
CA LEU A 194 -3.36 2.77 21.63
C LEU A 194 -2.53 1.56 21.15
N SER A 195 -3.06 0.81 20.19
CA SER A 195 -2.35 -0.26 19.50
C SER A 195 -2.51 -0.05 18.00
N GLY A 196 -1.39 0.17 17.33
CA GLY A 196 -1.42 0.68 15.94
C GLY A 196 -2.19 2.00 15.86
N ASN A 197 -3.24 2.02 15.05
CA ASN A 197 -4.12 3.19 14.88
C ASN A 197 -5.41 3.14 15.72
N THR A 198 -5.62 2.07 16.50
CA THR A 198 -6.85 1.84 17.24
C THR A 198 -6.66 2.08 18.72
N VAL A 199 -7.54 2.85 19.31
CA VAL A 199 -7.64 3.03 20.74
C VAL A 199 -8.65 2.03 21.30
N PHE A 200 -8.24 1.21 22.24
CA PHE A 200 -9.07 0.25 22.93
C PHE A 200 -9.38 0.77 24.33
N VAL A 201 -10.66 0.81 24.68
CA VAL A 201 -11.11 1.26 26.01
C VAL A 201 -12.32 0.43 26.44
N SER A 202 -12.40 0.05 27.71
CA SER A 202 -13.59 -0.67 28.21
C SER A 202 -14.84 0.21 28.12
N GLU A 203 -16.00 -0.39 27.86
CA GLU A 203 -17.30 0.32 27.82
C GLU A 203 -17.52 1.14 29.09
N LYS A 204 -17.22 0.53 30.27
CA LYS A 204 -17.31 1.21 31.56
C LYS A 204 -16.49 2.49 31.61
N ASN A 205 -15.23 2.41 31.18
CA ASN A 205 -14.33 3.55 31.24
C ASN A 205 -14.59 4.56 30.13
N PHE A 206 -15.06 4.12 28.96
CA PHE A 206 -15.53 5.03 27.92
C PHE A 206 -16.69 5.88 28.40
N LYS A 207 -17.69 5.27 29.05
CA LYS A 207 -18.83 6.00 29.65
C LYS A 207 -18.38 6.97 30.73
N LYS A 208 -17.42 6.58 31.58
CA LYS A 208 -16.95 7.41 32.71
C LYS A 208 -16.04 8.57 32.27
N TYR A 209 -15.12 8.34 31.31
CA TYR A 209 -14.02 9.27 31.00
C TYR A 209 -14.11 9.87 29.61
N GLY A 210 -14.91 9.32 28.71
CA GLY A 210 -15.00 9.74 27.31
C GLY A 210 -15.60 11.12 27.12
N ASN A 211 -16.47 11.55 28.06
CA ASN A 211 -17.22 12.81 28.05
C ASN A 211 -17.82 13.11 26.66
N THR A 212 -18.50 12.11 26.11
CA THR A 212 -19.16 12.19 24.80
C THR A 212 -20.61 12.66 24.98
N VAL A 213 -21.09 13.52 24.06
CA VAL A 213 -22.37 14.21 24.22
C VAL A 213 -23.38 13.91 23.11
N ASN A 214 -22.92 13.72 21.87
CA ASN A 214 -23.78 13.38 20.74
C ASN A 214 -23.14 12.31 19.86
N TYR A 215 -24.00 11.52 19.22
CA TYR A 215 -23.61 10.37 18.42
C TYR A 215 -24.36 10.37 17.09
N TRP A 216 -23.64 10.14 16.00
CA TRP A 216 -24.15 9.97 14.65
C TRP A 216 -23.80 8.58 14.15
N VAL A 217 -24.82 7.81 13.90
CA VAL A 217 -24.73 6.39 13.52
C VAL A 217 -24.82 6.28 12.03
N PHE A 218 -23.85 5.63 11.42
CA PHE A 218 -23.77 5.35 9.99
C PHE A 218 -23.75 3.85 9.74
N SER A 219 -24.53 3.35 8.78
CA SER A 219 -24.41 1.95 8.38
C SER A 219 -23.05 1.67 7.79
N ASN A 220 -22.43 0.57 8.17
CA ASN A 220 -21.30 0.02 7.46
C ASN A 220 -21.81 -0.68 6.17
N ASP A 221 -21.85 0.06 5.09
CA ASP A 221 -22.34 -0.42 3.80
C ASP A 221 -21.26 -1.17 3.00
N TYR A 222 -20.07 -1.31 3.59
CA TYR A 222 -19.00 -2.11 3.02
C TYR A 222 -19.45 -3.57 2.96
N LYS A 223 -19.69 -4.01 1.75
CA LYS A 223 -19.84 -5.44 1.50
C LYS A 223 -18.45 -6.03 1.36
N LYS A 224 -17.90 -6.54 2.47
CA LYS A 224 -16.83 -7.54 2.35
C LYS A 224 -17.35 -8.55 1.33
N LYS A 225 -16.81 -8.56 0.11
CA LYS A 225 -17.18 -9.60 -0.86
C LYS A 225 -16.99 -10.89 -0.09
N LYS A 226 -18.10 -11.62 0.20
CA LYS A 226 -18.03 -12.93 0.82
C LYS A 226 -16.91 -13.62 0.06
N SER A 227 -15.83 -13.96 0.72
CA SER A 227 -14.82 -14.82 0.14
C SER A 227 -15.59 -16.05 -0.28
N LYS A 228 -15.98 -16.12 -1.56
CA LYS A 228 -16.43 -17.36 -2.14
C LYS A 228 -15.29 -18.28 -1.79
N THR A 229 -15.54 -19.37 -1.08
CA THR A 229 -14.60 -20.45 -0.77
C THR A 229 -13.63 -20.53 -1.93
N LYS A 230 -12.38 -20.19 -1.66
CA LYS A 230 -11.43 -19.74 -2.67
C LYS A 230 -11.33 -20.75 -3.78
N LYS A 231 -12.00 -20.48 -4.91
CA LYS A 231 -11.68 -21.14 -6.15
C LYS A 231 -10.22 -20.75 -6.42
N ASN A 232 -9.33 -21.73 -6.41
CA ASN A 232 -7.92 -21.53 -6.76
C ASN A 232 -7.84 -20.74 -8.05
N VAL A 233 -7.38 -19.49 -7.96
CA VAL A 233 -7.32 -18.60 -9.13
C VAL A 233 -6.00 -18.82 -9.83
N THR A 234 -6.05 -19.29 -11.05
CA THR A 234 -4.85 -19.35 -11.90
C THR A 234 -4.45 -17.94 -12.31
N LYS A 235 -3.20 -17.58 -12.03
CA LYS A 235 -2.55 -16.35 -12.47
C LYS A 235 -1.20 -16.70 -13.12
N TYR A 236 -0.60 -15.72 -13.76
CA TYR A 236 0.71 -15.84 -14.42
C TYR A 236 1.62 -14.72 -13.97
N VAL A 237 2.88 -15.02 -13.73
CA VAL A 237 3.90 -14.01 -13.39
C VAL A 237 4.09 -13.07 -14.59
N ALA A 238 3.91 -11.76 -14.36
CA ALA A 238 3.91 -10.71 -15.38
C ALA A 238 5.00 -9.65 -15.15
N THR A 239 6.11 -10.01 -14.52
CA THR A 239 7.28 -9.12 -14.37
C THR A 239 7.86 -8.73 -15.72
N GLN A 240 8.38 -7.48 -15.85
CA GLN A 240 8.96 -7.01 -17.12
C GLN A 240 10.36 -7.59 -17.37
N SER A 241 11.28 -7.51 -16.42
CA SER A 241 12.71 -7.85 -16.65
C SER A 241 13.33 -8.79 -15.61
N GLN A 242 12.67 -8.99 -14.46
CA GLN A 242 13.22 -9.78 -13.35
C GLN A 242 12.25 -10.89 -12.92
N SER A 243 12.78 -11.86 -12.17
CA SER A 243 11.96 -12.89 -11.55
C SER A 243 11.17 -12.31 -10.39
N LEU A 244 9.95 -12.80 -10.16
CA LEU A 244 9.10 -12.46 -9.02
C LEU A 244 9.58 -13.18 -7.76
N ASN A 245 9.85 -12.44 -6.70
CA ASN A 245 10.19 -13.01 -5.40
C ASN A 245 8.97 -13.65 -4.75
N VAL A 246 9.14 -14.87 -4.23
CA VAL A 246 8.20 -15.54 -3.34
C VAL A 246 8.71 -15.40 -1.91
N ARG A 247 7.92 -14.88 -1.01
CA ARG A 247 8.34 -14.50 0.34
C ARG A 247 7.60 -15.28 1.42
N ALA A 248 8.21 -15.38 2.60
CA ALA A 248 7.64 -16.07 3.75
C ALA A 248 6.41 -15.36 4.32
N LYS A 249 6.38 -14.03 4.29
CA LYS A 249 5.27 -13.19 4.78
C LYS A 249 4.87 -12.17 3.70
N ALA A 250 3.68 -11.59 3.83
CA ALA A 250 3.16 -10.53 2.97
C ALA A 250 3.86 -9.18 3.24
N ASP A 251 5.17 -9.14 3.07
CA ASP A 251 6.03 -8.00 3.41
C ASP A 251 7.27 -7.97 2.51
N LYS A 252 7.67 -6.75 2.07
CA LYS A 252 8.86 -6.51 1.24
C LYS A 252 10.18 -6.84 1.96
N SER A 253 10.24 -6.71 3.28
CA SER A 253 11.42 -7.04 4.11
C SER A 253 11.52 -8.53 4.44
N SER A 254 10.43 -9.30 4.27
CA SER A 254 10.38 -10.71 4.60
C SER A 254 11.33 -11.55 3.74
N LYS A 255 11.84 -12.66 4.34
CA LYS A 255 12.75 -13.62 3.69
C LYS A 255 12.22 -14.08 2.33
N VAL A 256 13.05 -13.98 1.29
CA VAL A 256 12.77 -14.55 -0.04
C VAL A 256 13.00 -16.05 0.00
N LEU A 257 11.95 -16.81 -0.24
CA LEU A 257 11.99 -18.28 -0.27
C LEU A 257 12.51 -18.80 -1.62
N THR A 258 12.01 -18.20 -2.71
CA THR A 258 12.42 -18.56 -4.09
C THR A 258 12.04 -17.44 -5.05
N ARG A 259 12.31 -17.62 -6.34
CA ARG A 259 11.97 -16.67 -7.41
C ARG A 259 11.30 -17.39 -8.56
N LEU A 260 10.24 -16.78 -9.11
CA LEU A 260 9.49 -17.31 -10.27
C LEU A 260 9.76 -16.47 -11.51
N LYS A 261 10.02 -17.12 -12.63
CA LYS A 261 10.25 -16.47 -13.93
C LYS A 261 8.94 -15.93 -14.51
N LYS A 262 9.02 -14.89 -15.37
CA LYS A 262 7.92 -14.40 -16.20
C LYS A 262 7.22 -15.56 -16.91
N GLY A 263 5.89 -15.52 -16.98
CA GLY A 263 5.07 -16.57 -17.60
C GLY A 263 4.80 -17.78 -16.68
N THR A 264 5.44 -17.89 -15.51
CA THR A 264 5.16 -18.99 -14.57
C THR A 264 3.71 -18.97 -14.16
N LYS A 265 2.99 -20.08 -14.36
CA LYS A 265 1.63 -20.30 -13.87
C LYS A 265 1.65 -20.45 -12.35
N VAL A 266 0.83 -19.70 -11.65
CA VAL A 266 0.70 -19.77 -10.18
C VAL A 266 -0.76 -19.98 -9.79
N THR A 267 -0.97 -20.66 -8.69
CA THR A 267 -2.27 -20.85 -8.07
C THR A 267 -2.39 -19.94 -6.86
N VAL A 268 -3.19 -18.88 -6.97
CA VAL A 268 -3.48 -17.95 -5.87
C VAL A 268 -4.63 -18.49 -5.05
N THR A 269 -4.44 -18.60 -3.75
CA THR A 269 -5.46 -19.08 -2.80
C THR A 269 -5.86 -18.05 -1.76
N LYS A 270 -5.05 -17.00 -1.55
CA LYS A 270 -5.33 -15.92 -0.60
C LYS A 270 -4.79 -14.60 -1.15
N VAL A 271 -5.51 -13.51 -0.96
CA VAL A 271 -5.06 -12.14 -1.22
C VAL A 271 -5.19 -11.37 0.09
N SER A 272 -4.15 -10.59 0.43
CA SER A 272 -4.11 -9.71 1.59
C SER A 272 -3.43 -8.41 1.16
N GLY A 273 -4.19 -7.31 1.09
CA GLY A 273 -3.72 -6.04 0.55
C GLY A 273 -3.06 -6.21 -0.83
N SER A 274 -1.85 -5.71 -1.00
CA SER A 274 -1.05 -5.82 -2.23
C SER A 274 -0.37 -7.18 -2.43
N TRP A 275 -0.64 -8.20 -1.60
CA TRP A 275 0.00 -9.49 -1.62
C TRP A 275 -0.95 -10.62 -1.95
N SER A 276 -0.47 -11.59 -2.72
CA SER A 276 -1.15 -12.85 -3.07
C SER A 276 -0.40 -14.04 -2.51
N TYR A 277 -1.09 -14.91 -1.78
CA TYR A 277 -0.51 -16.19 -1.35
C TYR A 277 -0.71 -17.23 -2.42
N ILE A 278 0.37 -17.81 -2.89
CA ILE A 278 0.37 -18.87 -3.90
C ILE A 278 0.65 -20.21 -3.25
N THR A 279 0.10 -21.28 -3.84
CA THR A 279 0.29 -22.66 -3.39
C THR A 279 0.94 -23.55 -4.44
N ALA A 280 1.03 -23.09 -5.67
CA ALA A 280 1.74 -23.74 -6.77
C ALA A 280 2.39 -22.68 -7.68
N PRO A 281 3.59 -22.94 -8.21
CA PRO A 281 4.42 -24.16 -8.11
C PRO A 281 5.13 -24.25 -6.76
N THR A 282 5.07 -23.24 -5.92
CA THR A 282 5.63 -23.19 -4.56
C THR A 282 4.69 -22.42 -3.64
N LYS A 283 4.82 -22.62 -2.34
CA LYS A 283 4.02 -21.89 -1.33
C LYS A 283 4.73 -20.60 -0.90
N GLY A 284 3.98 -19.51 -0.77
CA GLY A 284 4.49 -18.24 -0.26
C GLY A 284 3.75 -17.03 -0.78
N TRP A 285 4.20 -15.85 -0.38
CA TRP A 285 3.60 -14.56 -0.71
C TRP A 285 4.33 -13.91 -1.88
N VAL A 286 3.56 -13.40 -2.83
CA VAL A 286 4.05 -12.62 -3.99
C VAL A 286 3.27 -11.33 -4.11
N SER A 287 3.90 -10.28 -4.62
CA SER A 287 3.17 -9.02 -4.88
C SER A 287 2.13 -9.22 -5.99
N THR A 288 0.89 -8.85 -5.71
CA THR A 288 -0.26 -9.00 -6.61
C THR A 288 -0.09 -8.20 -7.91
N ALA A 289 0.60 -7.06 -7.85
CA ALA A 289 0.86 -6.19 -9.01
C ALA A 289 1.63 -6.89 -10.14
N TYR A 290 2.38 -7.96 -9.82
CA TYR A 290 3.13 -8.73 -10.81
C TYR A 290 2.43 -10.03 -11.24
N LEU A 291 1.12 -10.11 -11.07
CA LEU A 291 0.30 -11.25 -11.49
C LEU A 291 -0.72 -10.83 -12.55
N SER A 292 -0.78 -11.56 -13.66
CA SER A 292 -1.77 -11.38 -14.73
C SER A 292 -2.82 -12.50 -14.71
N SER A 293 -4.06 -12.18 -15.06
CA SER A 293 -5.12 -13.17 -15.30
C SER A 293 -5.00 -13.81 -16.69
N THR A 294 -4.37 -13.14 -17.63
CA THR A 294 -4.10 -13.66 -18.98
C THR A 294 -2.76 -14.38 -18.99
N LYS A 295 -2.66 -15.44 -19.79
CA LYS A 295 -1.42 -16.19 -19.97
C LYS A 295 -0.33 -15.26 -20.52
N VAL A 296 0.73 -15.06 -19.74
CA VAL A 296 1.91 -14.29 -20.14
C VAL A 296 2.90 -15.25 -20.77
N VAL A 297 3.27 -15.00 -22.02
CA VAL A 297 4.33 -15.76 -22.68
C VAL A 297 5.66 -15.28 -22.10
N ALA A 298 6.48 -16.21 -21.62
CA ALA A 298 7.85 -15.91 -21.26
C ALA A 298 8.56 -15.36 -22.52
N ASP A 299 9.32 -14.28 -22.34
CA ASP A 299 10.12 -13.77 -23.45
C ASP A 299 10.99 -14.91 -23.95
N LYS A 300 10.87 -15.27 -25.22
CA LYS A 300 11.82 -16.18 -25.84
C LYS A 300 13.21 -15.56 -25.63
N PRO A 301 14.20 -16.33 -25.15
CA PRO A 301 15.55 -15.80 -25.05
C PRO A 301 15.89 -15.19 -26.40
N LYS A 302 16.22 -13.89 -26.41
CA LYS A 302 16.70 -13.26 -27.67
C LYS A 302 17.83 -14.13 -28.20
N LYS A 303 17.67 -14.67 -29.41
CA LYS A 303 18.72 -15.43 -30.08
C LYS A 303 19.93 -14.51 -30.15
N VAL A 304 20.91 -14.78 -29.30
CA VAL A 304 22.13 -13.99 -29.28
C VAL A 304 22.92 -14.37 -30.54
N THR A 305 23.00 -13.46 -31.47
CA THR A 305 23.84 -13.66 -32.68
C THR A 305 25.25 -13.23 -32.33
N TYR A 306 26.14 -14.17 -32.32
CA TYR A 306 27.57 -13.89 -32.14
C TYR A 306 28.20 -13.51 -33.49
N LYS A 307 29.13 -12.54 -33.48
CA LYS A 307 29.90 -12.14 -34.66
C LYS A 307 30.98 -13.17 -35.08
N THR A 308 31.18 -14.18 -34.25
CA THR A 308 32.17 -15.22 -34.39
C THR A 308 31.49 -16.59 -34.26
N THR A 309 32.14 -17.62 -34.78
CA THR A 309 31.66 -19.00 -34.71
C THR A 309 32.67 -19.86 -33.94
N VAL A 310 32.19 -20.67 -33.01
CA VAL A 310 33.04 -21.61 -32.28
C VAL A 310 33.63 -22.63 -33.23
N GLY A 311 34.91 -22.95 -33.06
CA GLY A 311 35.68 -23.86 -33.92
C GLY A 311 36.31 -23.20 -35.16
N LYS A 312 35.85 -22.01 -35.53
CA LYS A 312 36.45 -21.28 -36.68
C LYS A 312 37.76 -20.58 -36.30
N HIS A 313 38.64 -20.49 -37.31
CA HIS A 313 39.92 -19.79 -37.23
C HIS A 313 39.77 -18.31 -37.55
N TYR A 314 40.48 -17.48 -36.80
CA TYR A 314 40.50 -16.04 -36.96
C TYR A 314 41.94 -15.52 -36.85
N ARG A 315 42.24 -14.38 -37.47
CA ARG A 315 43.53 -13.68 -37.32
C ARG A 315 43.33 -12.37 -36.57
N LEU A 316 44.25 -12.07 -35.65
CA LEU A 316 44.26 -10.78 -34.95
C LEU A 316 44.52 -9.67 -35.99
N LYS A 317 43.73 -8.59 -35.88
CA LYS A 317 43.78 -7.45 -36.80
C LYS A 317 45.01 -6.58 -36.61
N GLY A 318 45.47 -6.50 -35.38
CA GLY A 318 46.59 -5.67 -34.98
C GLY A 318 47.27 -6.22 -33.72
N LYS A 319 48.21 -5.48 -33.17
CA LYS A 319 48.80 -5.75 -31.87
C LYS A 319 47.66 -5.82 -30.84
N THR A 320 47.52 -6.97 -30.18
CA THR A 320 46.34 -7.27 -29.38
C THR A 320 46.73 -7.93 -28.06
N TYR A 321 46.06 -7.56 -26.99
CA TYR A 321 46.18 -8.23 -25.70
C TYR A 321 45.09 -9.30 -25.54
N LEU A 322 45.52 -10.51 -25.19
CA LEU A 322 44.66 -11.61 -24.76
C LEU A 322 44.80 -11.77 -23.25
N TYR A 323 43.70 -11.94 -22.55
CA TYR A 323 43.66 -11.90 -21.09
C TYR A 323 43.51 -13.28 -20.45
N LYS A 324 44.12 -13.48 -19.29
CA LYS A 324 44.00 -14.74 -18.53
C LYS A 324 42.59 -14.95 -17.98
N ASN A 325 41.79 -13.89 -17.77
CA ASN A 325 40.45 -13.96 -17.24
C ASN A 325 39.40 -13.36 -18.18
N LYS A 326 38.14 -13.79 -18.01
CA LYS A 326 36.98 -13.37 -18.83
C LYS A 326 36.55 -11.92 -18.64
N LYS A 327 36.97 -11.23 -17.57
CA LYS A 327 36.69 -9.83 -17.31
C LYS A 327 37.63 -8.89 -18.09
N LEU A 328 38.62 -9.44 -18.79
CA LEU A 328 39.66 -8.72 -19.53
C LEU A 328 40.48 -7.76 -18.67
N THR A 329 40.79 -8.20 -17.45
CA THR A 329 41.59 -7.46 -16.48
C THR A 329 42.77 -8.28 -15.98
N GLY A 330 43.77 -7.63 -15.40
CA GLY A 330 44.93 -8.29 -14.79
C GLY A 330 45.91 -8.83 -15.87
N ILE A 331 46.38 -10.08 -15.68
CA ILE A 331 47.41 -10.69 -16.54
C ILE A 331 46.92 -10.76 -17.98
N LYS A 332 47.71 -10.17 -18.88
CA LYS A 332 47.47 -10.14 -20.33
C LYS A 332 48.75 -10.58 -21.07
N PHE A 333 48.54 -11.11 -22.28
CA PHE A 333 49.58 -11.55 -23.17
C PHE A 333 49.49 -10.73 -24.46
N GLU A 334 50.58 -10.17 -24.89
CA GLU A 334 50.64 -9.43 -26.14
C GLU A 334 50.85 -10.38 -27.32
N TYR A 335 50.11 -10.15 -28.37
CA TYR A 335 50.21 -10.88 -29.64
C TYR A 335 50.28 -9.90 -30.82
N LEU A 336 51.11 -10.28 -31.82
CA LEU A 336 51.29 -9.50 -33.04
C LEU A 336 50.11 -9.66 -34.01
N PRO A 337 49.97 -8.72 -34.99
CA PRO A 337 49.01 -8.88 -36.08
C PRO A 337 49.17 -10.23 -36.81
N LYS A 338 48.07 -10.71 -37.38
CA LYS A 338 47.99 -12.00 -38.10
C LYS A 338 48.17 -13.25 -37.23
N THR A 339 48.39 -13.14 -35.91
CA THR A 339 48.36 -14.31 -35.01
C THR A 339 47.04 -15.05 -35.18
N GLU A 340 47.09 -16.36 -35.36
CA GLU A 340 45.89 -17.20 -35.53
C GLU A 340 45.37 -17.67 -34.19
N ILE A 341 44.03 -17.60 -34.07
CA ILE A 341 43.27 -18.05 -32.91
C ILE A 341 42.06 -18.88 -33.34
N ILE A 342 41.65 -19.80 -32.49
CA ILE A 342 40.39 -20.54 -32.65
C ILE A 342 39.45 -20.11 -31.55
N VAL A 343 38.21 -19.78 -31.86
CA VAL A 343 37.16 -19.50 -30.86
C VAL A 343 36.72 -20.82 -30.25
N GLN A 344 36.93 -20.97 -28.96
CA GLN A 344 36.54 -22.15 -28.21
C GLN A 344 35.13 -22.02 -27.60
N LYS A 345 34.76 -20.81 -27.16
CA LYS A 345 33.49 -20.56 -26.54
C LYS A 345 33.17 -19.06 -26.51
N HIS A 346 31.91 -18.71 -26.76
CA HIS A 346 31.41 -17.36 -26.52
C HIS A 346 31.19 -17.15 -25.00
N ILE A 347 31.74 -16.09 -24.45
CA ILE A 347 31.53 -15.69 -23.04
C ILE A 347 30.46 -14.62 -22.96
N SER A 348 30.45 -13.69 -23.92
CA SER A 348 29.44 -12.67 -24.12
C SER A 348 29.39 -12.26 -25.60
N THR A 349 28.53 -11.31 -25.95
CA THR A 349 28.47 -10.71 -27.30
C THR A 349 29.73 -9.92 -27.67
N SER A 350 30.65 -9.69 -26.74
CA SER A 350 31.86 -8.89 -26.90
C SER A 350 33.14 -9.61 -26.51
N VAL A 351 33.08 -10.81 -25.92
CA VAL A 351 34.25 -11.55 -25.41
C VAL A 351 34.15 -13.02 -25.74
N ASP A 352 35.19 -13.55 -26.35
CA ASP A 352 35.36 -14.97 -26.62
C ASP A 352 36.49 -15.58 -25.78
N LYS A 353 36.35 -16.85 -25.43
CA LYS A 353 37.45 -17.70 -25.01
C LYS A 353 38.10 -18.27 -26.27
N VAL A 354 39.40 -18.05 -26.45
CA VAL A 354 40.12 -18.40 -27.63
C VAL A 354 41.35 -19.25 -27.31
N LYS A 355 41.80 -20.05 -28.28
CA LYS A 355 43.07 -20.77 -28.23
C LYS A 355 44.00 -20.21 -29.31
N VAL A 356 45.19 -19.80 -28.94
CA VAL A 356 46.24 -19.39 -29.90
C VAL A 356 46.78 -20.62 -30.56
N VAL A 357 46.70 -20.68 -31.88
CA VAL A 357 47.06 -21.89 -32.67
C VAL A 357 48.52 -22.28 -32.43
N LYS A 358 49.47 -21.36 -32.65
CA LYS A 358 50.91 -21.63 -32.54
C LYS A 358 51.37 -22.07 -31.16
N THR A 359 50.78 -21.57 -30.09
CA THR A 359 51.24 -21.80 -28.70
C THR A 359 50.34 -22.71 -27.87
N GLY A 360 49.16 -23.03 -28.39
CA GLY A 360 48.15 -23.77 -27.65
C GLY A 360 47.52 -22.99 -26.48
N ARG A 361 47.98 -21.77 -26.21
CA ARG A 361 47.54 -20.98 -25.05
C ARG A 361 46.05 -20.61 -25.14
N VAL A 362 45.35 -20.85 -24.05
CA VAL A 362 43.94 -20.46 -23.90
C VAL A 362 43.87 -19.11 -23.21
N ALA A 363 43.08 -18.20 -23.76
CA ALA A 363 42.92 -16.84 -23.24
C ALA A 363 41.55 -16.27 -23.60
N TYR A 364 41.32 -15.02 -23.22
CA TYR A 364 40.06 -14.29 -23.51
C TYR A 364 40.38 -13.07 -24.38
N ALA A 365 39.58 -12.86 -25.43
CA ALA A 365 39.75 -11.81 -26.40
C ALA A 365 38.48 -10.98 -26.59
N LYS A 366 38.66 -9.67 -26.92
CA LYS A 366 37.53 -8.85 -27.42
C LYS A 366 37.20 -9.28 -28.84
N ILE A 367 35.95 -9.51 -29.18
CA ILE A 367 35.47 -9.99 -30.48
C ILE A 367 35.92 -9.06 -31.65
N ASN A 368 35.99 -7.76 -31.41
CA ASN A 368 36.40 -6.81 -32.45
C ASN A 368 37.92 -6.80 -32.76
N SER A 369 38.73 -7.52 -31.98
CA SER A 369 40.21 -7.54 -32.16
C SER A 369 40.70 -8.53 -33.22
N TYR A 370 39.82 -9.31 -33.84
CA TYR A 370 40.16 -10.30 -34.85
C TYR A 370 39.15 -10.36 -36.01
N LYS A 371 39.52 -10.99 -37.12
CA LYS A 371 38.71 -11.18 -38.32
C LYS A 371 38.79 -12.62 -38.80
N VAL A 372 37.77 -13.05 -39.53
CA VAL A 372 37.76 -14.39 -40.17
C VAL A 372 38.93 -14.52 -41.13
N ILE A 373 39.61 -15.66 -41.11
CA ILE A 373 40.55 -16.04 -42.15
C ILE A 373 39.71 -16.45 -43.36
N LYS A 374 39.85 -15.72 -44.47
CA LYS A 374 39.36 -16.19 -45.77
C LYS A 374 40.44 -17.11 -46.30
N HIS A 375 40.09 -18.37 -46.46
CA HIS A 375 40.89 -19.34 -47.23
C HIS A 375 40.67 -19.12 -48.69
#